data_10ad0c540aadca3ac938e6bfb440a572
#
_entry.id   10ad0c540aadca3ac938e6bfb440a572
#
_cell.length_a   1.000
_cell.length_b   1.000
_cell.length_c   1.000
_cell.angle_alpha   90.00
_cell.angle_beta   90.00
_cell.angle_gamma   90.00
#
_symmetry.space_group_name_H-M   'P 1'
#
loop_
_entity.id
_entity.type
_entity.pdbx_description
1 polymer ?
#
loop_
_entity_poly.entity_id
_entity_poly.type
_entity_poly.pdbx_seq_one_letter_code
_entity_poly.pdbx_strand_id
1 'polypeptide(L)'
;KKRTDYMWMSIFDRMVEGKLDGLFAWGMNPACSGPNANKSRGAMEKLKWLGNVNLFDNETGSFWRGPGKDPTQIATEVFFLPCCTSIEKEGSIANSGRWMQWRYAGPDRYGETKPDGDIMVEMMLAIRKLYKEQDGVFPEPILGLGIDKWMEGHEFSPANTAKVMNGYFLRDVTIGGKLYK
;
A
#
# COMPACT_ATOMS: atom_id res chain seq x y z
N LYS A 1 -21.34 0.05 -19.32
CA LYS A 1 -20.06 0.81 -19.25
C LYS A 1 -18.93 -0.14 -19.53
N LYS A 2 -18.11 0.09 -20.57
CA LYS A 2 -16.89 -0.69 -20.82
C LYS A 2 -15.94 -0.48 -19.63
N ARG A 3 -15.61 -1.55 -18.89
CA ARG A 3 -14.69 -1.54 -17.73
C ARG A 3 -13.20 -1.49 -18.15
N THR A 4 -12.88 -0.86 -19.26
CA THR A 4 -11.51 -0.77 -19.77
C THR A 4 -10.64 0.23 -18.98
N ASP A 5 -11.26 1.09 -18.18
CA ASP A 5 -10.59 2.18 -17.47
C ASP A 5 -9.77 1.75 -16.27
N TYR A 6 -9.88 0.48 -15.85
CA TYR A 6 -9.20 -0.08 -14.67
C TYR A 6 -8.17 -1.16 -15.02
N MET A 7 -7.86 -1.29 -16.32
CA MET A 7 -6.82 -2.21 -16.76
C MET A 7 -5.44 -1.62 -16.48
N TRP A 8 -4.45 -2.48 -16.25
CA TRP A 8 -3.08 -2.11 -15.96
C TRP A 8 -2.55 -1.02 -16.92
N MET A 9 -2.67 -1.24 -18.21
CA MET A 9 -2.18 -0.27 -19.20
C MET A 9 -2.93 1.06 -19.17
N SER A 10 -4.22 1.04 -18.84
CA SER A 10 -5.04 2.26 -18.76
C SER A 10 -4.60 3.19 -17.61
N ILE A 11 -3.98 2.66 -16.55
CA ILE A 11 -3.40 3.47 -15.48
C ILE A 11 -2.28 4.35 -16.04
N PHE A 12 -1.37 3.76 -16.81
CA PHE A 12 -0.26 4.50 -17.43
C PHE A 12 -0.74 5.47 -18.52
N ASP A 13 -1.79 5.13 -19.28
CA ASP A 13 -2.43 6.07 -20.19
C ASP A 13 -2.93 7.31 -19.46
N ARG A 14 -3.60 7.13 -18.33
CA ARG A 14 -4.11 8.23 -17.52
C ARG A 14 -2.99 9.07 -16.87
N MET A 15 -1.86 8.46 -16.52
CA MET A 15 -0.68 9.22 -16.07
C MET A 15 -0.16 10.11 -17.19
N VAL A 16 0.00 9.56 -18.42
CA VAL A 16 0.45 10.33 -19.58
C VAL A 16 -0.51 11.49 -19.89
N GLU A 17 -1.80 11.28 -19.72
CA GLU A 17 -2.85 12.29 -19.89
C GLU A 17 -2.91 13.31 -18.73
N GLY A 18 -2.09 13.19 -17.70
CA GLY A 18 -2.11 14.06 -16.53
C GLY A 18 -3.35 13.92 -15.64
N LYS A 19 -4.03 12.77 -15.70
CA LYS A 19 -5.25 12.49 -14.93
C LYS A 19 -4.98 11.82 -13.57
N LEU A 20 -3.72 11.52 -13.28
CA LEU A 20 -3.27 10.96 -12.00
C LEU A 20 -2.13 11.82 -11.47
N ASP A 21 -2.26 12.26 -10.24
CA ASP A 21 -1.26 13.08 -9.56
C ASP A 21 -0.17 12.23 -8.90
N GLY A 22 -0.49 11.03 -8.48
CA GLY A 22 0.45 10.17 -7.77
C GLY A 22 0.19 8.68 -7.96
N LEU A 23 1.19 7.87 -7.61
CA LEU A 23 1.13 6.41 -7.64
C LEU A 23 1.88 5.84 -6.44
N PHE A 24 1.30 4.82 -5.79
CA PHE A 24 2.05 3.91 -4.96
C PHE A 24 2.40 2.63 -5.75
N ALA A 25 3.69 2.38 -5.94
CA ALA A 25 4.22 1.11 -6.41
C ALA A 25 4.57 0.25 -5.18
N TRP A 26 3.69 -0.67 -4.83
CA TRP A 26 3.79 -1.45 -3.61
C TRP A 26 4.21 -2.88 -3.91
N GLY A 27 5.43 -3.24 -3.57
CA GLY A 27 6.01 -4.56 -3.85
C GLY A 27 6.13 -4.88 -5.34
N MET A 28 6.10 -3.87 -6.21
CA MET A 28 6.08 -4.01 -7.66
C MET A 28 7.16 -3.15 -8.32
N ASN A 29 7.54 -3.55 -9.54
CA ASN A 29 8.48 -2.80 -10.38
C ASN A 29 7.89 -2.52 -11.77
N PRO A 30 6.86 -1.66 -11.88
CA PRO A 30 6.19 -1.38 -13.15
C PRO A 30 7.10 -0.77 -14.23
N ALA A 31 8.18 -0.11 -13.85
CA ALA A 31 9.16 0.41 -14.80
C ALA A 31 9.93 -0.69 -15.54
N CYS A 32 9.91 -1.92 -15.01
CA CYS A 32 10.58 -3.09 -15.60
C CYS A 32 9.58 -4.16 -16.04
N SER A 33 8.63 -4.53 -15.17
CA SER A 33 7.69 -5.64 -15.38
C SER A 33 6.47 -5.28 -16.23
N GLY A 34 6.25 -4.00 -16.52
CA GLY A 34 5.12 -3.57 -17.36
C GLY A 34 5.28 -4.01 -18.82
N PRO A 35 4.18 -4.34 -19.54
CA PRO A 35 4.22 -4.77 -20.93
C PRO A 35 4.92 -3.78 -21.87
N ASN A 36 4.94 -2.49 -21.51
CA ASN A 36 5.66 -1.44 -22.22
C ASN A 36 6.43 -0.57 -21.22
N ALA A 37 7.64 -1.00 -20.88
CA ALA A 37 8.49 -0.33 -19.90
C ALA A 37 8.80 1.13 -20.25
N ASN A 38 9.01 1.45 -21.54
CA ASN A 38 9.26 2.83 -21.98
C ASN A 38 8.04 3.73 -21.70
N LYS A 39 6.84 3.23 -21.99
CA LYS A 39 5.59 3.94 -21.68
C LYS A 39 5.42 4.11 -20.17
N SER A 40 5.65 3.06 -19.38
CA SER A 40 5.52 3.12 -17.93
C SER A 40 6.47 4.15 -17.32
N ARG A 41 7.74 4.16 -17.73
CA ARG A 41 8.75 5.14 -17.28
C ARG A 41 8.38 6.56 -17.69
N GLY A 42 7.98 6.79 -18.95
CA GLY A 42 7.55 8.11 -19.43
C GLY A 42 6.25 8.60 -18.75
N ALA A 43 5.37 7.69 -18.34
CA ALA A 43 4.18 8.02 -17.58
C ALA A 43 4.50 8.49 -16.16
N MET A 44 5.47 7.85 -15.49
CA MET A 44 5.91 8.24 -14.14
C MET A 44 6.48 9.66 -14.08
N GLU A 45 7.08 10.15 -15.16
CA GLU A 45 7.58 11.54 -15.27
C GLU A 45 6.45 12.60 -15.27
N LYS A 46 5.21 12.18 -15.44
CA LYS A 46 4.03 13.06 -15.42
C LYS A 46 3.34 13.14 -14.06
N LEU A 47 3.76 12.33 -13.12
CA LEU A 47 3.24 12.35 -11.76
C LEU A 47 3.81 13.53 -10.97
N LYS A 48 3.07 13.99 -9.98
CA LYS A 48 3.58 14.92 -8.96
C LYS A 48 4.43 14.18 -7.94
N TRP A 49 4.02 12.94 -7.59
CA TRP A 49 4.75 12.11 -6.64
C TRP A 49 4.63 10.62 -6.95
N LEU A 50 5.64 9.86 -6.54
CA LEU A 50 5.70 8.40 -6.61
C LEU A 50 6.16 7.84 -5.28
N GLY A 51 5.33 7.04 -4.61
CA GLY A 51 5.72 6.24 -3.46
C GLY A 51 6.17 4.85 -3.90
N ASN A 52 7.44 4.52 -3.73
CA ASN A 52 7.99 3.19 -3.98
C ASN A 52 8.16 2.44 -2.67
N VAL A 53 7.20 1.56 -2.33
CA VAL A 53 7.27 0.69 -1.15
C VAL A 53 7.86 -0.63 -1.59
N ASN A 54 9.13 -0.86 -1.31
CA ASN A 54 9.85 -2.02 -1.83
C ASN A 54 11.01 -2.44 -0.93
N LEU A 55 11.55 -3.63 -1.19
CA LEU A 55 12.72 -4.18 -0.48
C LEU A 55 14.00 -3.41 -0.83
N PHE A 56 14.11 -2.99 -2.09
CA PHE A 56 15.28 -2.31 -2.65
C PHE A 56 14.82 -1.16 -3.52
N ASP A 57 15.69 -0.17 -3.70
CA ASP A 57 15.55 0.79 -4.78
C ASP A 57 15.66 0.04 -6.12
N ASN A 58 14.62 0.17 -6.92
CA ASN A 58 14.48 -0.52 -8.20
C ASN A 58 14.21 0.48 -9.32
N GLU A 59 14.07 0.01 -10.56
CA GLU A 59 13.88 0.87 -11.73
C GLU A 59 12.62 1.75 -11.62
N THR A 60 11.67 1.39 -10.80
CA THR A 60 10.48 2.23 -10.54
C THR A 60 10.83 3.40 -9.63
N GLY A 61 11.52 3.17 -8.53
CA GLY A 61 12.00 4.24 -7.66
C GLY A 61 13.08 5.11 -8.31
N SER A 62 13.83 4.53 -9.24
CA SER A 62 14.95 5.16 -9.94
C SER A 62 14.67 5.47 -11.42
N PHE A 63 13.40 5.55 -11.85
CA PHE A 63 13.05 5.78 -13.26
C PHE A 63 13.70 7.04 -13.85
N TRP A 64 13.95 8.03 -13.03
CA TRP A 64 14.57 9.29 -13.36
C TRP A 64 16.07 9.20 -13.70
N ARG A 65 16.73 8.07 -13.35
CA ARG A 65 18.12 7.74 -13.68
C ARG A 65 18.24 6.96 -14.98
N GLY A 66 17.15 6.73 -15.71
CA GLY A 66 17.15 5.92 -16.91
C GLY A 66 18.02 6.51 -18.03
N PRO A 67 18.43 5.69 -19.01
CA PRO A 67 19.25 6.16 -20.15
C PRO A 67 18.56 7.31 -20.88
N GLY A 68 19.30 8.37 -21.18
CA GLY A 68 18.80 9.56 -21.89
C GLY A 68 17.89 10.45 -21.08
N LYS A 69 17.79 10.26 -19.77
CA LYS A 69 17.02 11.14 -18.88
C LYS A 69 17.90 12.24 -18.30
N ASP A 70 17.31 13.42 -18.18
CA ASP A 70 17.87 14.53 -17.41
C ASP A 70 17.04 14.70 -16.14
N PRO A 71 17.58 14.34 -14.96
CA PRO A 71 16.87 14.44 -13.69
C PRO A 71 16.38 15.87 -13.38
N THR A 72 17.05 16.89 -13.90
CA THR A 72 16.68 18.29 -13.66
C THR A 72 15.38 18.70 -14.37
N GLN A 73 14.95 17.91 -15.36
CA GLN A 73 13.71 18.13 -16.11
C GLN A 73 12.53 17.28 -15.59
N ILE A 74 12.74 16.44 -14.57
CA ILE A 74 11.74 15.56 -14.01
C ILE A 74 11.30 16.13 -12.66
N ALA A 75 10.03 16.59 -12.60
CA ALA A 75 9.47 17.23 -11.41
C ALA A 75 8.82 16.24 -10.43
N THR A 76 8.74 14.95 -10.77
CA THR A 76 8.13 13.94 -9.91
C THR A 76 8.95 13.74 -8.64
N GLU A 77 8.35 13.99 -7.49
CA GLU A 77 8.95 13.69 -6.19
C GLU A 77 8.85 12.18 -5.91
N VAL A 78 9.98 11.55 -5.55
CA VAL A 78 10.03 10.10 -5.29
C VAL A 78 10.28 9.83 -3.82
N PHE A 79 9.36 9.09 -3.20
CA PHE A 79 9.48 8.61 -1.82
C PHE A 79 9.82 7.12 -1.86
N PHE A 80 10.97 6.75 -1.36
CA PHE A 80 11.31 5.34 -1.13
C PHE A 80 10.98 4.98 0.32
N LEU A 81 10.08 3.99 0.48
CA LEU A 81 9.66 3.47 1.78
C LEU A 81 10.14 2.01 1.88
N PRO A 82 11.22 1.74 2.62
CA PRO A 82 11.77 0.40 2.71
C PRO A 82 10.83 -0.52 3.48
N CYS A 83 10.37 -1.59 2.84
CA CYS A 83 9.57 -2.63 3.49
C CYS A 83 10.38 -3.90 3.74
N CYS A 84 10.01 -4.63 4.76
CA CYS A 84 10.65 -5.90 5.08
C CYS A 84 10.14 -7.04 4.18
N THR A 85 10.92 -8.12 4.11
CA THR A 85 10.53 -9.31 3.33
C THR A 85 9.37 -10.05 3.97
N SER A 86 8.80 -10.98 3.23
CA SER A 86 7.67 -11.78 3.72
C SER A 86 8.01 -12.69 4.90
N ILE A 87 9.29 -13.05 5.10
CA ILE A 87 9.73 -13.89 6.20
C ILE A 87 10.05 -13.09 7.48
N GLU A 88 10.21 -11.77 7.37
CA GLU A 88 10.49 -10.85 8.47
C GLU A 88 9.23 -10.27 9.11
N LYS A 89 8.05 -10.64 8.62
CA LYS A 89 6.75 -10.14 9.11
C LYS A 89 5.75 -11.26 9.29
N GLU A 90 4.86 -11.08 10.26
CA GLU A 90 3.71 -11.94 10.49
C GLU A 90 2.56 -11.54 9.55
N GLY A 91 1.70 -12.50 9.24
CA GLY A 91 0.48 -12.27 8.51
C GLY A 91 -0.03 -13.49 7.74
N SER A 92 -1.06 -13.27 6.97
CA SER A 92 -1.65 -14.30 6.13
C SER A 92 -1.35 -14.08 4.65
N ILE A 93 -1.28 -15.16 3.91
CA ILE A 93 -1.20 -15.16 2.46
C ILE A 93 -2.26 -16.10 1.90
N ALA A 94 -2.98 -15.65 0.89
CA ALA A 94 -3.89 -16.48 0.11
C ALA A 94 -3.31 -16.68 -1.29
N ASN A 95 -3.57 -17.83 -1.87
CA ASN A 95 -3.17 -18.18 -3.24
C ASN A 95 -4.38 -18.51 -4.12
N SER A 96 -4.14 -18.79 -5.39
CA SER A 96 -5.18 -19.13 -6.36
C SER A 96 -5.95 -20.41 -6.01
N GLY A 97 -5.39 -21.30 -5.20
CA GLY A 97 -6.06 -22.48 -4.65
C GLY A 97 -7.03 -22.19 -3.51
N ARG A 98 -7.23 -20.93 -3.16
CA ARG A 98 -8.11 -20.49 -2.06
C ARG A 98 -7.69 -21.00 -0.69
N TRP A 99 -6.41 -21.27 -0.51
CA TRP A 99 -5.81 -21.57 0.79
C TRP A 99 -5.35 -20.29 1.44
N MET A 100 -5.72 -20.11 2.71
CA MET A 100 -5.15 -19.07 3.57
C MET A 100 -4.10 -19.72 4.46
N GLN A 101 -2.89 -19.21 4.37
CA GLN A 101 -1.75 -19.67 5.19
C GLN A 101 -1.37 -18.55 6.14
N TRP A 102 -1.19 -18.89 7.41
CA TRP A 102 -0.66 -17.97 8.40
C TRP A 102 0.84 -18.17 8.56
N ARG A 103 1.56 -17.08 8.66
CA ARG A 103 3.00 -17.08 8.93
C ARG A 103 3.29 -16.21 10.12
N TYR A 104 4.20 -16.70 10.97
CA TYR A 104 4.81 -15.90 12.00
C TYR A 104 6.07 -15.25 11.46
N ALA A 105 6.46 -14.09 12.05
CA ALA A 105 7.75 -13.49 11.74
C ALA A 105 8.87 -14.44 12.11
N GLY A 106 9.86 -14.55 11.22
CA GLY A 106 11.07 -15.35 11.46
C GLY A 106 12.21 -14.48 11.99
N PRO A 107 13.18 -14.09 11.13
CA PRO A 107 14.31 -13.26 11.54
C PRO A 107 13.87 -11.83 11.87
N ASP A 108 14.71 -11.13 12.63
CA ASP A 108 14.57 -9.70 12.84
C ASP A 108 14.65 -8.91 11.52
N ARG A 109 13.93 -7.82 11.45
CA ARG A 109 13.93 -6.90 10.31
C ARG A 109 15.31 -6.29 10.11
N TYR A 110 15.71 -6.11 8.86
CA TYR A 110 16.97 -5.48 8.52
C TYR A 110 16.85 -3.95 8.54
N GLY A 111 17.69 -3.30 9.34
CA GLY A 111 17.80 -1.84 9.36
C GLY A 111 16.48 -1.13 9.71
N GLU A 112 16.12 -0.14 8.91
CA GLU A 112 14.90 0.67 9.10
C GLU A 112 13.66 0.13 8.36
N THR A 113 13.74 -1.08 7.81
CA THR A 113 12.61 -1.68 7.09
C THR A 113 11.40 -1.91 8.00
N LYS A 114 10.20 -1.71 7.46
CA LYS A 114 8.94 -1.91 8.19
C LYS A 114 8.05 -2.92 7.48
N PRO A 115 7.22 -3.67 8.22
CA PRO A 115 6.10 -4.40 7.61
C PRO A 115 5.18 -3.46 6.82
N ASP A 116 4.63 -3.96 5.72
CA ASP A 116 3.69 -3.18 4.89
C ASP A 116 2.50 -2.65 5.71
N GLY A 117 2.04 -3.44 6.68
CA GLY A 117 0.94 -3.05 7.55
C GLY A 117 1.28 -1.84 8.42
N ASP A 118 2.49 -1.77 8.96
CA ASP A 118 2.96 -0.62 9.75
C ASP A 118 3.05 0.63 8.88
N ILE A 119 3.67 0.52 7.69
CA ILE A 119 3.75 1.63 6.74
C ILE A 119 2.35 2.15 6.40
N MET A 120 1.41 1.24 6.14
CA MET A 120 0.03 1.60 5.79
C MET A 120 -0.69 2.29 6.95
N VAL A 121 -0.59 1.74 8.16
CA VAL A 121 -1.22 2.31 9.36
C VAL A 121 -0.64 3.68 9.67
N GLU A 122 0.68 3.85 9.66
CA GLU A 122 1.34 5.14 9.91
C GLU A 122 0.89 6.21 8.89
N MET A 123 0.83 5.87 7.60
CA MET A 123 0.31 6.78 6.57
C MET A 123 -1.15 7.15 6.82
N MET A 124 -2.00 6.19 7.16
CA MET A 124 -3.42 6.46 7.42
C MET A 124 -3.62 7.30 8.68
N LEU A 125 -2.81 7.10 9.71
CA LEU A 125 -2.82 7.94 10.91
C LEU A 125 -2.39 9.38 10.59
N ALA A 126 -1.36 9.56 9.76
CA ALA A 126 -0.93 10.88 9.30
C ALA A 126 -2.02 11.58 8.47
N ILE A 127 -2.64 10.86 7.52
CA ILE A 127 -3.76 11.38 6.73
C ILE A 127 -4.93 11.76 7.64
N ARG A 128 -5.31 10.90 8.59
CA ARG A 128 -6.40 11.18 9.55
C ARG A 128 -6.10 12.43 10.39
N LYS A 129 -4.85 12.63 10.79
CA LYS A 129 -4.42 13.83 11.50
C LYS A 129 -4.60 15.09 10.64
N LEU A 130 -4.12 15.06 9.39
CA LEU A 130 -4.26 16.18 8.45
C LEU A 130 -5.74 16.51 8.18
N TYR A 131 -6.59 15.51 8.02
CA TYR A 131 -8.04 15.71 7.84
C TYR A 131 -8.71 16.38 9.05
N LYS A 132 -8.24 16.08 10.27
CA LYS A 132 -8.73 16.75 11.49
C LYS A 132 -8.26 18.20 11.60
N GLU A 133 -7.04 18.48 11.15
CA GLU A 133 -6.41 19.80 11.28
C GLU A 133 -6.80 20.77 10.16
N GLN A 134 -7.14 20.25 8.97
CA GLN A 134 -7.32 21.05 7.76
C GLN A 134 -8.71 20.93 7.13
N ASP A 135 -9.69 20.36 7.82
CA ASP A 135 -11.06 20.16 7.33
C ASP A 135 -11.08 19.53 5.92
N GLY A 136 -10.54 18.31 5.80
CA GLY A 136 -10.43 17.60 4.52
C GLY A 136 -11.78 17.35 3.86
N VAL A 137 -11.80 17.25 2.53
CA VAL A 137 -13.00 16.97 1.75
C VAL A 137 -13.52 15.56 2.03
N PHE A 138 -14.81 15.41 2.35
CA PHE A 138 -15.43 14.14 2.75
C PHE A 138 -14.72 13.46 3.94
N PRO A 139 -14.67 14.10 5.11
CA PRO A 139 -13.86 13.63 6.24
C PRO A 139 -14.38 12.32 6.87
N GLU A 140 -15.69 12.03 6.81
CA GLU A 140 -16.31 10.94 7.55
C GLU A 140 -15.69 9.56 7.25
N PRO A 141 -15.43 9.15 5.98
CA PRO A 141 -14.81 7.87 5.71
C PRO A 141 -13.40 7.74 6.29
N ILE A 142 -12.64 8.83 6.30
CA ILE A 142 -11.26 8.85 6.81
C ILE A 142 -11.24 8.88 8.35
N LEU A 143 -12.06 9.74 8.95
CA LEU A 143 -12.13 9.89 10.40
C LEU A 143 -12.79 8.69 11.07
N GLY A 144 -13.79 8.08 10.40
CA GLY A 144 -14.52 6.91 10.88
C GLY A 144 -13.81 5.57 10.64
N LEU A 145 -12.68 5.55 9.92
CA LEU A 145 -11.94 4.32 9.67
C LEU A 145 -11.38 3.75 10.98
N GLY A 146 -11.78 2.52 11.31
CA GLY A 146 -11.44 1.85 12.57
C GLY A 146 -10.00 1.36 12.65
N ILE A 147 -9.01 2.17 12.32
CA ILE A 147 -7.57 1.82 12.30
C ILE A 147 -7.12 1.29 13.66
N ASP A 148 -7.64 1.87 14.74
CA ASP A 148 -7.26 1.49 16.10
C ASP A 148 -7.55 0.02 16.42
N LYS A 149 -8.50 -0.60 15.69
CA LYS A 149 -8.83 -2.03 15.80
C LYS A 149 -7.82 -2.95 15.10
N TRP A 150 -6.98 -2.40 14.24
CA TRP A 150 -5.94 -3.13 13.50
C TRP A 150 -4.58 -3.06 14.17
N MET A 151 -4.50 -2.33 15.28
CA MET A 151 -3.27 -2.07 16.00
C MET A 151 -3.17 -2.88 17.28
N GLU A 152 -1.95 -3.06 17.73
CA GLU A 152 -1.60 -3.48 19.08
C GLU A 152 -0.54 -2.51 19.62
N GLY A 153 -0.94 -1.65 20.55
CA GLY A 153 -0.13 -0.50 20.93
C GLY A 153 -0.01 0.50 19.77
N HIS A 154 1.19 0.69 19.27
CA HIS A 154 1.50 1.60 18.17
C HIS A 154 1.82 0.88 16.84
N GLU A 155 1.80 -0.44 16.82
CA GLU A 155 2.15 -1.27 15.68
C GLU A 155 0.91 -1.91 15.03
N PHE A 156 1.01 -2.23 13.76
CA PHE A 156 -0.01 -3.00 13.06
C PHE A 156 -0.05 -4.44 13.59
N SER A 157 -1.24 -4.94 13.90
CA SER A 157 -1.44 -6.32 14.34
C SER A 157 -2.20 -7.13 13.28
N PRO A 158 -1.52 -8.05 12.57
CA PRO A 158 -2.18 -8.98 11.66
C PRO A 158 -3.27 -9.80 12.34
N ALA A 159 -3.04 -10.22 13.59
CA ALA A 159 -4.00 -11.00 14.38
C ALA A 159 -5.28 -10.20 14.68
N ASN A 160 -5.16 -8.93 15.07
CA ASN A 160 -6.31 -8.07 15.30
C ASN A 160 -7.04 -7.75 13.99
N THR A 161 -6.30 -7.52 12.92
CA THR A 161 -6.88 -7.34 11.58
C THR A 161 -7.66 -8.57 11.13
N ALA A 162 -7.14 -9.78 11.34
CA ALA A 162 -7.84 -11.03 11.04
C ALA A 162 -9.15 -11.15 11.84
N LYS A 163 -9.18 -10.75 13.11
CA LYS A 163 -10.41 -10.72 13.92
C LYS A 163 -11.43 -9.76 13.32
N VAL A 164 -11.01 -8.56 12.91
CA VAL A 164 -11.89 -7.56 12.27
C VAL A 164 -12.43 -8.08 10.95
N MET A 165 -11.60 -8.71 10.12
CA MET A 165 -12.00 -9.27 8.82
C MET A 165 -12.96 -10.46 8.97
N ASN A 166 -12.76 -11.31 9.98
CA ASN A 166 -13.67 -12.42 10.28
C ASN A 166 -15.02 -11.96 10.86
N GLY A 167 -15.12 -10.70 11.23
CA GLY A 167 -16.25 -10.14 11.96
C GLY A 167 -16.16 -10.42 13.45
N TYR A 168 -16.92 -9.63 14.22
CA TYR A 168 -17.05 -9.78 15.67
C TYR A 168 -18.41 -9.23 16.09
N PHE A 169 -18.90 -9.73 17.21
CA PHE A 169 -20.11 -9.20 17.81
C PHE A 169 -19.79 -7.96 18.67
N LEU A 170 -20.67 -6.98 18.67
CA LEU A 170 -20.52 -5.79 19.54
C LEU A 170 -20.74 -6.10 21.01
N ARG A 171 -21.23 -7.30 21.34
CA ARG A 171 -21.47 -7.83 22.68
C ARG A 171 -21.36 -9.35 22.63
N ASP A 172 -21.19 -9.97 23.76
CA ASP A 172 -21.22 -11.44 23.89
C ASP A 172 -22.56 -11.99 23.36
N VAL A 173 -22.48 -12.99 22.48
CA VAL A 173 -23.63 -13.64 21.86
C VAL A 173 -23.48 -15.15 21.95
N THR A 174 -24.56 -15.84 22.33
CA THR A 174 -24.58 -17.30 22.32
C THR A 174 -25.38 -17.80 21.12
N ILE A 175 -24.72 -18.59 20.26
CA ILE A 175 -25.34 -19.23 19.09
C ILE A 175 -25.09 -20.73 19.17
N GLY A 176 -26.17 -21.54 19.10
CA GLY A 176 -26.06 -22.99 19.19
C GLY A 176 -25.36 -23.50 20.45
N GLY A 177 -25.49 -22.80 21.60
CA GLY A 177 -24.86 -23.15 22.87
C GLY A 177 -23.39 -22.72 22.98
N LYS A 178 -22.78 -22.12 21.95
CA LYS A 178 -21.41 -21.59 21.96
C LYS A 178 -21.40 -20.09 22.18
N LEU A 179 -20.63 -19.65 23.17
CA LEU A 179 -20.42 -18.22 23.46
C LEU A 179 -19.37 -17.65 22.49
N TYR A 180 -19.74 -16.55 21.83
CA TYR A 180 -18.88 -15.71 21.01
C TYR A 180 -18.67 -14.38 21.75
N LYS A 181 -17.42 -14.03 21.99
CA LYS A 181 -16.98 -12.81 22.65
C LYS A 181 -16.56 -11.76 21.63
#